data_b7bd461875508af0856d7bfc46e0564f
#
_entry.id   b7bd461875508af0856d7bfc46e0564f
#
_cell.length_a   1.000
_cell.length_b   1.000
_cell.length_c   1.000
_cell.angle_alpha   90.00
_cell.angle_beta   90.00
_cell.angle_gamma   90.00
#
_symmetry.space_group_name_H-M   'P 1'
#
loop_
_entity.id
_entity.type
_entity.pdbx_description
1 polymer ?
#
loop_
_entity_poly.entity_id
_entity_poly.type
_entity_poly.pdbx_seq_one_letter_code
_entity_poly.pdbx_strand_id
1 'polypeptide(L)'
;SVEANNCTEEADLVIAAGIRFHDRITGHPDFFCKKAKIIHIDIDPAEIDKNVTIDVPIVGDLKRVLTELNALVEPAKHEAWLEQIRQWQEEYPIVVPESTDGELHPQYVLSELNKIVKDDAIIVSDVGQHQMWAAQFLTHKKPHTIVTSGGAGTMGYGLPAAIGAQVGAPKKQVVLVVGDGGFQMTCEELMMVRQYNLPIKIVIINNGYLGMVRQWQQIFNDRRYSYVDLEMSPDFLKLADAFDLKAARLDNVETFNKDFKSYITSDESIVLDCRVEREDNVLPMIPAGGTISGMMGKKGVL
;
A
#
# COMPACT_ATOMS: atom_id res chain seq x y z
N SER A 1 -0.34 -1.83 -10.16
CA SER A 1 -0.03 -2.94 -11.08
C SER A 1 -0.01 -2.48 -12.53
N VAL A 2 0.59 -3.27 -13.43
CA VAL A 2 0.67 -2.94 -14.87
C VAL A 2 -0.71 -3.01 -15.49
N GLU A 3 -1.46 -4.09 -15.23
CA GLU A 3 -2.79 -4.27 -15.81
C GLU A 3 -3.76 -3.14 -15.44
N ALA A 4 -3.75 -2.66 -14.20
CA ALA A 4 -4.62 -1.56 -13.79
C ALA A 4 -4.28 -0.26 -14.54
N ASN A 5 -3.00 0.03 -14.72
CA ASN A 5 -2.56 1.19 -15.49
C ASN A 5 -2.91 1.05 -16.97
N ASN A 6 -2.73 -0.14 -17.54
CA ASN A 6 -3.12 -0.42 -18.94
C ASN A 6 -4.65 -0.31 -19.12
N CYS A 7 -5.44 -0.80 -18.16
CA CYS A 7 -6.90 -0.61 -18.18
C CYS A 7 -7.28 0.87 -18.24
N THR A 8 -6.60 1.70 -17.46
CA THR A 8 -6.86 3.14 -17.43
C THR A 8 -6.48 3.81 -18.76
N GLU A 9 -5.34 3.42 -19.36
CA GLU A 9 -4.83 4.00 -20.62
C GLU A 9 -5.64 3.58 -21.85
N GLU A 10 -6.11 2.32 -21.88
CA GLU A 10 -6.78 1.73 -23.04
C GLU A 10 -8.32 1.83 -22.97
N ALA A 11 -8.88 2.31 -21.86
CA ALA A 11 -10.32 2.47 -21.73
C ALA A 11 -10.88 3.49 -22.74
N ASP A 12 -12.08 3.23 -23.23
CA ASP A 12 -12.90 4.16 -24.03
C ASP A 12 -13.80 5.04 -23.15
N LEU A 13 -14.07 4.59 -21.91
CA LEU A 13 -14.85 5.31 -20.90
C LEU A 13 -14.21 5.12 -19.52
N VAL A 14 -13.97 6.24 -18.82
CA VAL A 14 -13.54 6.25 -17.41
C VAL A 14 -14.62 6.91 -16.55
N ILE A 15 -15.09 6.19 -15.55
CA ILE A 15 -16.00 6.74 -14.53
C ILE A 15 -15.18 7.01 -13.26
N ALA A 16 -14.88 8.26 -13.03
CA ALA A 16 -14.11 8.73 -11.88
C ALA A 16 -15.07 9.09 -10.73
N ALA A 17 -15.11 8.26 -9.71
CA ALA A 17 -16.06 8.36 -8.60
C ALA A 17 -15.35 8.83 -7.32
N GLY A 18 -15.52 10.11 -6.94
CA GLY A 18 -14.91 10.71 -5.75
C GLY A 18 -13.39 10.71 -5.78
N ILE A 19 -12.78 10.91 -6.93
CA ILE A 19 -11.35 10.85 -7.15
C ILE A 19 -10.78 12.22 -7.55
N ARG A 20 -9.72 12.65 -6.89
CA ARG A 20 -8.97 13.81 -7.31
C ARG A 20 -7.91 13.37 -8.32
N PHE A 21 -7.90 13.94 -9.49
CA PHE A 21 -6.90 13.66 -10.52
C PHE A 21 -5.55 14.33 -10.18
N HIS A 22 -4.90 13.87 -9.12
CA HIS A 22 -3.57 14.35 -8.73
C HIS A 22 -2.45 13.57 -9.45
N ASP A 23 -1.24 14.08 -9.41
CA ASP A 23 -0.08 13.57 -10.14
C ASP A 23 0.26 12.09 -9.88
N ARG A 24 -0.07 11.55 -8.69
CA ARG A 24 0.14 10.13 -8.37
C ARG A 24 -0.82 9.19 -9.10
N ILE A 25 -1.92 9.72 -9.62
CA ILE A 25 -2.90 8.97 -10.42
C ILE A 25 -2.66 9.21 -11.90
N THR A 26 -2.52 10.48 -12.29
CA THR A 26 -2.46 10.86 -13.70
C THR A 26 -1.07 10.69 -14.32
N GLY A 27 0.00 10.73 -13.52
CA GLY A 27 1.30 11.02 -14.08
C GLY A 27 1.26 12.38 -14.77
N HIS A 28 1.63 12.46 -16.03
CA HIS A 28 1.51 13.69 -16.83
C HIS A 28 0.05 13.87 -17.30
N PRO A 29 -0.67 14.91 -16.84
CA PRO A 29 -2.10 15.06 -17.09
C PRO A 29 -2.46 15.10 -18.57
N ASP A 30 -1.60 15.73 -19.39
CA ASP A 30 -1.83 15.83 -20.82
C ASP A 30 -1.82 14.50 -21.58
N PHE A 31 -1.34 13.45 -20.97
CA PHE A 31 -1.29 12.10 -21.56
C PHE A 31 -2.22 11.11 -20.87
N PHE A 32 -2.91 11.51 -19.82
CA PHE A 32 -3.80 10.64 -19.07
C PHE A 32 -5.09 10.35 -19.83
N CYS A 33 -5.45 9.08 -20.00
CA CYS A 33 -6.73 8.59 -20.56
C CYS A 33 -7.13 9.24 -21.91
N LYS A 34 -6.19 9.46 -22.81
CA LYS A 34 -6.45 10.19 -24.08
C LYS A 34 -7.48 9.54 -25.00
N LYS A 35 -7.72 8.26 -24.85
CA LYS A 35 -8.70 7.50 -25.64
C LYS A 35 -10.10 7.51 -25.02
N ALA A 36 -10.20 7.83 -23.74
CA ALA A 36 -11.42 7.72 -22.97
C ALA A 36 -12.22 9.01 -22.95
N LYS A 37 -13.55 8.88 -22.90
CA LYS A 37 -14.42 9.90 -22.32
C LYS A 37 -14.41 9.76 -20.81
N ILE A 38 -14.44 10.89 -20.09
CA ILE A 38 -14.35 10.91 -18.64
C ILE A 38 -15.64 11.44 -18.03
N ILE A 39 -16.30 10.59 -17.25
CA ILE A 39 -17.39 10.99 -16.35
C ILE A 39 -16.79 11.22 -14.97
N HIS A 40 -16.89 12.40 -14.41
CA HIS A 40 -16.37 12.71 -13.08
C HIS A 40 -17.51 13.02 -12.11
N ILE A 41 -17.64 12.21 -11.08
CA ILE A 41 -18.64 12.36 -10.02
C ILE A 41 -17.88 12.80 -8.77
N ASP A 42 -18.10 14.03 -8.33
CA ASP A 42 -17.52 14.53 -7.09
C ASP A 42 -18.51 15.42 -6.34
N ILE A 43 -18.39 15.47 -5.01
CA ILE A 43 -19.23 16.34 -4.18
C ILE A 43 -18.71 17.77 -4.19
N ASP A 44 -17.41 17.96 -4.42
CA ASP A 44 -16.76 19.27 -4.49
C ASP A 44 -16.70 19.77 -5.94
N PRO A 45 -17.46 20.83 -6.29
CA PRO A 45 -17.41 21.37 -7.63
C PRO A 45 -16.03 21.93 -8.01
N ALA A 46 -15.16 22.25 -7.05
CA ALA A 46 -13.81 22.76 -7.31
C ALA A 46 -12.83 21.68 -7.82
N GLU A 47 -13.15 20.40 -7.69
CA GLU A 47 -12.35 19.29 -8.23
C GLU A 47 -12.68 18.98 -9.71
N ILE A 48 -13.82 19.46 -10.23
CA ILE A 48 -14.22 19.25 -11.62
C ILE A 48 -13.35 20.12 -12.55
N ASP A 49 -12.85 19.53 -13.63
CA ASP A 49 -11.97 20.18 -14.64
C ASP A 49 -10.66 20.80 -14.09
N LYS A 50 -10.28 20.44 -12.87
CA LYS A 50 -9.12 21.04 -12.21
C LYS A 50 -7.78 20.62 -12.82
N ASN A 51 -7.59 19.34 -13.05
CA ASN A 51 -6.33 18.76 -13.51
C ASN A 51 -6.46 17.99 -14.83
N VAL A 52 -7.63 17.46 -15.11
CA VAL A 52 -7.96 16.69 -16.31
C VAL A 52 -9.26 17.20 -16.88
N THR A 53 -9.33 17.37 -18.18
CA THR A 53 -10.57 17.79 -18.88
C THR A 53 -11.63 16.70 -18.77
N ILE A 54 -12.84 17.07 -18.36
CA ILE A 54 -13.95 16.17 -18.09
C ILE A 54 -15.02 16.31 -19.17
N ASP A 55 -15.46 15.18 -19.75
CA ASP A 55 -16.55 15.17 -20.74
C ASP A 55 -17.92 15.33 -20.08
N VAL A 56 -18.15 14.64 -18.96
CA VAL A 56 -19.43 14.67 -18.24
C VAL A 56 -19.19 14.93 -16.75
N PRO A 57 -19.32 16.18 -16.30
CA PRO A 57 -19.23 16.53 -14.88
C PRO A 57 -20.55 16.25 -14.15
N ILE A 58 -20.47 15.62 -12.98
CA ILE A 58 -21.62 15.38 -12.09
C ILE A 58 -21.23 15.83 -10.69
N VAL A 59 -21.75 16.96 -10.24
CA VAL A 59 -21.57 17.45 -8.87
C VAL A 59 -22.66 16.87 -7.97
N GLY A 60 -22.29 16.02 -7.00
CA GLY A 60 -23.27 15.41 -6.12
C GLY A 60 -22.70 14.34 -5.20
N ASP A 61 -23.55 13.92 -4.25
CA ASP A 61 -23.26 12.80 -3.38
C ASP A 61 -23.17 11.49 -4.18
N LEU A 62 -22.04 10.80 -4.09
CA LEU A 62 -21.76 9.61 -4.89
C LEU A 62 -22.83 8.52 -4.74
N LYS A 63 -23.32 8.28 -3.51
CA LYS A 63 -24.35 7.27 -3.27
C LYS A 63 -25.63 7.59 -4.01
N ARG A 64 -26.06 8.86 -4.01
CA ARG A 64 -27.26 9.32 -4.72
C ARG A 64 -27.08 9.17 -6.24
N VAL A 65 -25.96 9.68 -6.77
CA VAL A 65 -25.67 9.59 -8.21
C VAL A 65 -25.62 8.16 -8.69
N LEU A 66 -24.91 7.27 -7.98
CA LEU A 66 -24.84 5.85 -8.35
C LEU A 66 -26.19 5.12 -8.22
N THR A 67 -27.03 5.53 -7.27
CA THR A 67 -28.38 4.94 -7.14
C THR A 67 -29.26 5.26 -8.36
N GLU A 68 -29.20 6.50 -8.81
CA GLU A 68 -29.94 6.94 -10.02
C GLU A 68 -29.34 6.34 -11.29
N LEU A 69 -28.02 6.33 -11.41
CA LEU A 69 -27.31 5.75 -12.56
C LEU A 69 -27.60 4.25 -12.71
N ASN A 70 -27.58 3.50 -11.63
CA ASN A 70 -27.88 2.06 -11.65
C ASN A 70 -29.30 1.72 -12.09
N ALA A 71 -30.24 2.66 -11.94
CA ALA A 71 -31.60 2.49 -12.44
C ALA A 71 -31.75 2.72 -13.97
N LEU A 72 -30.75 3.33 -14.58
CA LEU A 72 -30.75 3.71 -16.00
C LEU A 72 -29.86 2.78 -16.85
N VAL A 73 -28.87 2.12 -16.24
CA VAL A 73 -27.88 1.28 -16.94
C VAL A 73 -28.39 -0.15 -17.07
N GLU A 74 -28.42 -0.65 -18.29
CA GLU A 74 -28.70 -2.06 -18.55
C GLU A 74 -27.46 -2.93 -18.38
N PRO A 75 -27.60 -4.17 -17.87
CA PRO A 75 -26.48 -5.11 -17.77
C PRO A 75 -25.86 -5.38 -19.15
N ALA A 76 -24.56 -5.24 -19.26
CA ALA A 76 -23.81 -5.52 -20.48
C ALA A 76 -22.70 -6.53 -20.22
N LYS A 77 -22.34 -7.27 -21.28
CA LYS A 77 -21.21 -8.20 -21.26
C LYS A 77 -20.03 -7.56 -22.01
N HIS A 78 -18.88 -7.51 -21.36
CA HIS A 78 -17.64 -6.95 -21.91
C HIS A 78 -16.55 -8.02 -21.98
N GLU A 79 -16.87 -9.18 -22.57
CA GLU A 79 -16.00 -10.37 -22.55
C GLU A 79 -14.62 -10.11 -23.19
N ALA A 80 -14.58 -9.39 -24.30
CA ALA A 80 -13.33 -9.03 -24.95
C ALA A 80 -12.44 -8.12 -24.07
N TRP A 81 -13.05 -7.17 -23.36
CA TRP A 81 -12.33 -6.32 -22.42
C TRP A 81 -11.80 -7.09 -21.21
N LEU A 82 -12.63 -7.95 -20.65
CA LEU A 82 -12.21 -8.82 -19.53
C LEU A 82 -11.11 -9.79 -19.94
N GLU A 83 -11.16 -10.29 -21.18
CA GLU A 83 -10.09 -11.15 -21.72
C GLU A 83 -8.77 -10.37 -21.88
N GLN A 84 -8.83 -9.17 -22.40
CA GLN A 84 -7.65 -8.30 -22.50
C GLN A 84 -7.02 -8.02 -21.11
N ILE A 85 -7.85 -7.81 -20.09
CA ILE A 85 -7.35 -7.62 -18.71
C ILE A 85 -6.64 -8.89 -18.22
N ARG A 86 -7.22 -10.08 -18.45
CA ARG A 86 -6.58 -11.37 -18.08
C ARG A 86 -5.23 -11.54 -18.78
N GLN A 87 -5.14 -11.21 -20.06
CA GLN A 87 -3.87 -11.26 -20.80
C GLN A 87 -2.80 -10.36 -20.17
N TRP A 88 -3.15 -9.14 -19.77
CA TRP A 88 -2.19 -8.26 -19.08
C TRP A 88 -1.79 -8.79 -17.70
N GLN A 89 -2.70 -9.42 -16.94
CA GLN A 89 -2.38 -10.06 -15.67
C GLN A 89 -1.41 -11.24 -15.85
N GLU A 90 -1.59 -12.03 -16.90
CA GLU A 90 -0.71 -13.15 -17.24
C GLU A 90 0.66 -12.67 -17.75
N GLU A 91 0.69 -11.60 -18.55
CA GLU A 91 1.92 -11.04 -19.11
C GLU A 91 2.76 -10.29 -18.05
N TYR A 92 2.11 -9.65 -17.10
CA TYR A 92 2.73 -8.81 -16.07
C TYR A 92 2.28 -9.20 -14.65
N PRO A 93 2.53 -10.42 -14.20
CA PRO A 93 2.15 -10.84 -12.85
C PRO A 93 2.92 -10.03 -11.79
N ILE A 94 2.27 -9.80 -10.65
CA ILE A 94 2.99 -9.31 -9.47
C ILE A 94 3.85 -10.46 -8.93
N VAL A 95 5.17 -10.28 -8.95
CA VAL A 95 6.13 -11.32 -8.61
C VAL A 95 6.65 -11.13 -7.19
N VAL A 96 6.72 -12.21 -6.42
CA VAL A 96 7.50 -12.29 -5.18
C VAL A 96 8.90 -12.73 -5.57
N PRO A 97 9.96 -11.98 -5.27
CA PRO A 97 11.34 -12.38 -5.55
C PRO A 97 11.67 -13.73 -4.88
N GLU A 98 12.46 -14.55 -5.57
CA GLU A 98 13.00 -15.77 -4.99
C GLU A 98 14.17 -15.41 -4.06
N SER A 99 14.16 -15.96 -2.85
CA SER A 99 15.29 -15.89 -1.94
C SER A 99 16.38 -16.85 -2.39
N THR A 100 17.57 -16.36 -2.68
CA THR A 100 18.72 -17.17 -3.12
C THR A 100 19.60 -17.61 -1.95
N ASP A 101 19.78 -16.77 -0.94
CA ASP A 101 20.65 -16.98 0.21
C ASP A 101 19.89 -16.98 1.55
N GLY A 102 18.56 -17.18 1.50
CA GLY A 102 17.68 -17.16 2.68
C GLY A 102 17.29 -15.76 3.15
N GLU A 103 17.61 -14.73 2.39
CA GLU A 103 17.21 -13.35 2.66
C GLU A 103 15.68 -13.21 2.59
N LEU A 104 15.16 -12.31 3.41
CA LEU A 104 13.72 -12.04 3.48
C LEU A 104 13.37 -10.83 2.61
N HIS A 105 12.48 -10.99 1.66
CA HIS A 105 11.98 -9.92 0.82
C HIS A 105 10.68 -9.31 1.39
N PRO A 106 10.47 -7.97 1.32
CA PRO A 106 9.25 -7.35 1.82
C PRO A 106 7.99 -7.88 1.12
N GLN A 107 8.08 -8.21 -0.17
CA GLN A 107 6.99 -8.79 -0.96
C GLN A 107 6.60 -10.17 -0.40
N TYR A 108 7.59 -10.99 0.01
CA TYR A 108 7.35 -12.28 0.62
C TYR A 108 6.62 -12.13 1.97
N VAL A 109 7.10 -11.24 2.85
CA VAL A 109 6.45 -10.95 4.14
C VAL A 109 4.97 -10.61 3.96
N LEU A 110 4.66 -9.72 3.01
CA LEU A 110 3.29 -9.27 2.78
C LEU A 110 2.43 -10.32 2.08
N SER A 111 3.01 -11.10 1.16
CA SER A 111 2.33 -12.22 0.53
C SER A 111 1.90 -13.28 1.55
N GLU A 112 2.81 -13.64 2.49
CA GLU A 112 2.49 -14.57 3.57
C GLU A 112 1.48 -13.97 4.56
N LEU A 113 1.62 -12.67 4.90
CA LEU A 113 0.64 -11.97 5.73
C LEU A 113 -0.77 -12.05 5.13
N ASN A 114 -0.89 -11.85 3.81
CA ASN A 114 -2.17 -11.91 3.09
C ASN A 114 -2.87 -13.26 3.21
N LYS A 115 -2.10 -14.36 3.32
CA LYS A 115 -2.66 -15.73 3.45
C LYS A 115 -3.23 -16.03 4.83
N ILE A 116 -2.80 -15.29 5.87
CA ILE A 116 -3.09 -15.65 7.27
C ILE A 116 -3.95 -14.62 8.01
N VAL A 117 -4.08 -13.40 7.52
CA VAL A 117 -4.97 -12.40 8.11
C VAL A 117 -6.44 -12.76 7.92
N LYS A 118 -7.27 -12.39 8.89
CA LYS A 118 -8.72 -12.60 8.80
C LYS A 118 -9.32 -11.76 7.66
N ASP A 119 -10.39 -12.25 7.05
CA ASP A 119 -11.07 -11.57 5.92
C ASP A 119 -11.58 -10.16 6.28
N ASP A 120 -11.85 -9.90 7.54
CA ASP A 120 -12.31 -8.62 8.06
C ASP A 120 -11.26 -7.90 8.93
N ALA A 121 -10.01 -8.36 8.90
CA ALA A 121 -8.90 -7.70 9.59
C ALA A 121 -8.75 -6.26 9.09
N ILE A 122 -8.43 -5.36 10.01
CA ILE A 122 -8.09 -3.98 9.67
C ILE A 122 -6.57 -3.90 9.47
N ILE A 123 -6.18 -3.62 8.25
CA ILE A 123 -4.78 -3.37 7.91
C ILE A 123 -4.53 -1.87 7.99
N VAL A 124 -3.63 -1.50 8.88
CA VAL A 124 -3.14 -0.12 8.98
C VAL A 124 -1.78 -0.04 8.33
N SER A 125 -1.59 0.86 7.40
CA SER A 125 -0.30 1.07 6.76
C SER A 125 0.23 2.47 7.05
N ASP A 126 1.46 2.54 7.52
CA ASP A 126 2.25 3.77 7.52
C ASP A 126 2.67 4.15 6.09
N VAL A 127 3.51 5.15 5.91
CA VAL A 127 3.85 5.72 4.61
C VAL A 127 5.30 5.40 4.21
N GLY A 128 5.47 4.87 3.01
CA GLY A 128 6.75 4.50 2.43
C GLY A 128 6.65 3.35 1.42
N GLN A 129 7.76 2.67 1.13
CA GLN A 129 7.77 1.50 0.25
C GLN A 129 6.82 0.40 0.74
N HIS A 130 6.80 0.13 2.05
CA HIS A 130 5.91 -0.86 2.67
C HIS A 130 4.43 -0.58 2.42
N GLN A 131 4.00 0.69 2.32
CA GLN A 131 2.64 1.08 1.95
C GLN A 131 2.30 0.64 0.52
N MET A 132 3.23 0.85 -0.40
CA MET A 132 3.04 0.48 -1.80
C MET A 132 3.03 -1.03 -1.99
N TRP A 133 3.94 -1.75 -1.33
CA TRP A 133 3.92 -3.22 -1.31
C TRP A 133 2.65 -3.76 -0.62
N ALA A 134 2.19 -3.14 0.48
CA ALA A 134 0.93 -3.53 1.10
C ALA A 134 -0.25 -3.39 0.11
N ALA A 135 -0.30 -2.32 -0.67
CA ALA A 135 -1.31 -2.13 -1.71
C ALA A 135 -1.19 -3.15 -2.86
N GLN A 136 0.00 -3.68 -3.14
CA GLN A 136 0.23 -4.69 -4.19
C GLN A 136 -0.10 -6.12 -3.74
N PHE A 137 0.23 -6.48 -2.49
CA PHE A 137 0.22 -7.86 -2.02
C PHE A 137 -0.91 -8.19 -1.04
N LEU A 138 -1.59 -7.20 -0.45
CA LEU A 138 -2.70 -7.43 0.47
C LEU A 138 -4.05 -7.27 -0.22
N THR A 139 -4.94 -8.21 0.05
CA THR A 139 -6.31 -8.20 -0.49
C THR A 139 -7.30 -7.75 0.58
N HIS A 140 -8.09 -6.73 0.28
CA HIS A 140 -9.12 -6.21 1.18
C HIS A 140 -10.50 -6.76 0.78
N LYS A 141 -11.00 -7.75 1.54
CA LYS A 141 -12.24 -8.46 1.21
C LYS A 141 -13.50 -7.78 1.75
N LYS A 142 -13.35 -6.82 2.66
CA LYS A 142 -14.46 -6.10 3.29
C LYS A 142 -14.22 -4.60 3.20
N PRO A 143 -15.27 -3.78 3.09
CA PRO A 143 -15.13 -2.33 3.14
C PRO A 143 -14.61 -1.86 4.50
N HIS A 144 -13.92 -0.71 4.52
CA HIS A 144 -13.35 -0.10 5.72
C HIS A 144 -12.35 -0.97 6.47
N THR A 145 -11.58 -1.79 5.75
CA THR A 145 -10.53 -2.67 6.30
C THR A 145 -9.12 -2.20 5.97
N ILE A 146 -8.96 -1.05 5.35
CA ILE A 146 -7.67 -0.39 5.13
C ILE A 146 -7.69 1.01 5.75
N VAL A 147 -6.62 1.34 6.48
CA VAL A 147 -6.41 2.65 7.10
C VAL A 147 -5.01 3.12 6.76
N THR A 148 -4.89 4.25 6.08
CA THR A 148 -3.60 4.81 5.69
C THR A 148 -3.69 6.31 5.43
N SER A 149 -2.57 7.03 5.56
CA SER A 149 -2.46 8.45 5.21
C SER A 149 -2.32 8.62 3.69
N GLY A 150 -3.39 8.28 2.93
CA GLY A 150 -3.37 8.30 1.46
C GLY A 150 -3.37 9.71 0.84
N GLY A 151 -3.84 10.72 1.58
CA GLY A 151 -3.89 12.10 1.10
C GLY A 151 -2.63 12.89 1.39
N ALA A 152 -2.25 13.01 2.67
CA ALA A 152 -1.09 13.78 3.11
C ALA A 152 0.22 12.99 3.07
N GLY A 153 0.17 11.66 3.08
CA GLY A 153 1.37 10.83 3.04
C GLY A 153 2.26 10.98 4.29
N THR A 154 1.65 11.03 5.47
CA THR A 154 2.33 11.33 6.72
C THR A 154 3.04 10.10 7.28
N MET A 155 4.36 10.09 7.32
CA MET A 155 5.13 9.08 8.07
C MET A 155 4.88 9.22 9.57
N GLY A 156 4.86 8.08 10.28
CA GLY A 156 4.51 8.04 11.71
C GLY A 156 2.99 7.97 11.99
N TYR A 157 2.17 8.04 10.96
CA TYR A 157 0.71 7.89 11.06
C TYR A 157 0.28 6.51 11.57
N GLY A 158 1.04 5.47 11.20
CA GLY A 158 0.61 4.08 11.29
C GLY A 158 0.31 3.61 12.71
N LEU A 159 1.22 3.81 13.66
CA LEU A 159 1.04 3.29 15.02
C LEU A 159 -0.14 3.97 15.75
N PRO A 160 -0.25 5.31 15.80
CA PRO A 160 -1.42 5.97 16.37
C PRO A 160 -2.75 5.55 15.72
N ALA A 161 -2.75 5.39 14.40
CA ALA A 161 -3.93 4.96 13.66
C ALA A 161 -4.32 3.50 13.96
N ALA A 162 -3.35 2.60 14.16
CA ALA A 162 -3.60 1.22 14.56
C ALA A 162 -4.20 1.13 15.97
N ILE A 163 -3.73 1.97 16.88
CA ILE A 163 -4.32 2.14 18.23
C ILE A 163 -5.78 2.58 18.11
N GLY A 164 -6.04 3.64 17.34
CA GLY A 164 -7.39 4.13 17.09
C GLY A 164 -8.30 3.09 16.46
N ALA A 165 -7.80 2.34 15.47
CA ALA A 165 -8.53 1.25 14.82
C ALA A 165 -8.89 0.12 15.79
N GLN A 166 -7.95 -0.27 16.67
CA GLN A 166 -8.20 -1.32 17.66
C GLN A 166 -9.20 -0.88 18.73
N VAL A 167 -9.13 0.36 19.18
CA VAL A 167 -10.09 0.94 20.13
C VAL A 167 -11.49 1.04 19.49
N GLY A 168 -11.57 1.50 18.25
CA GLY A 168 -12.84 1.62 17.50
C GLY A 168 -13.45 0.29 17.08
N ALA A 169 -12.62 -0.76 16.94
CA ALA A 169 -13.05 -2.09 16.53
C ALA A 169 -12.43 -3.20 17.40
N PRO A 170 -12.76 -3.28 18.69
CA PRO A 170 -12.04 -4.10 19.69
C PRO A 170 -12.10 -5.61 19.41
N LYS A 171 -13.05 -6.08 18.60
CA LYS A 171 -13.22 -7.50 18.25
C LYS A 171 -12.52 -7.88 16.93
N LYS A 172 -11.98 -6.90 16.19
CA LYS A 172 -11.31 -7.16 14.92
C LYS A 172 -9.81 -7.34 15.14
N GLN A 173 -9.22 -8.17 14.29
CA GLN A 173 -7.77 -8.22 14.19
C GLN A 173 -7.28 -6.92 13.55
N VAL A 174 -6.32 -6.26 14.20
CA VAL A 174 -5.63 -5.08 13.66
C VAL A 174 -4.17 -5.44 13.40
N VAL A 175 -3.73 -5.21 12.18
CA VAL A 175 -2.33 -5.42 11.78
C VAL A 175 -1.79 -4.09 11.26
N LEU A 176 -0.71 -3.63 11.86
CA LEU A 176 0.06 -2.48 11.40
C LEU A 176 1.21 -2.97 10.51
N VAL A 177 1.29 -2.45 9.29
CA VAL A 177 2.44 -2.58 8.41
C VAL A 177 3.15 -1.24 8.39
N VAL A 178 4.40 -1.20 8.83
CA VAL A 178 5.16 0.03 9.02
C VAL A 178 6.62 -0.17 8.62
N GLY A 179 7.28 0.87 8.09
CA GLY A 179 8.73 0.87 7.89
C GLY A 179 9.46 1.25 9.18
N ASP A 180 10.73 0.87 9.28
CA ASP A 180 11.61 1.21 10.41
C ASP A 180 11.68 2.72 10.65
N GLY A 181 11.79 3.53 9.61
CA GLY A 181 11.80 4.99 9.71
C GLY A 181 10.49 5.58 10.20
N GLY A 182 9.34 5.09 9.70
CA GLY A 182 8.01 5.55 10.14
C GLY A 182 7.71 5.14 11.58
N PHE A 183 8.09 3.92 11.96
CA PHE A 183 7.89 3.41 13.31
C PHE A 183 8.63 4.25 14.37
N GLN A 184 9.85 4.68 14.08
CA GLN A 184 10.63 5.51 14.99
C GLN A 184 9.97 6.86 15.31
N MET A 185 9.16 7.40 14.40
CA MET A 185 8.58 8.75 14.53
C MET A 185 7.52 8.87 15.64
N THR A 186 6.90 7.75 16.02
CA THR A 186 5.81 7.69 16.98
C THR A 186 5.88 6.45 17.88
N CYS A 187 7.08 5.87 18.04
CA CYS A 187 7.25 4.64 18.84
C CYS A 187 6.90 4.80 20.32
N GLU A 188 6.88 6.02 20.87
CA GLU A 188 6.42 6.32 22.22
C GLU A 188 4.96 5.90 22.45
N GLU A 189 4.15 5.85 21.40
CA GLU A 189 2.76 5.40 21.46
C GLU A 189 2.60 3.89 21.78
N LEU A 190 3.69 3.12 21.80
CA LEU A 190 3.69 1.75 22.34
C LEU A 190 3.18 1.70 23.78
N MET A 191 3.32 2.81 24.54
CA MET A 191 2.76 2.92 25.87
C MET A 191 1.24 2.74 25.88
N MET A 192 0.54 3.25 24.87
CA MET A 192 -0.91 3.07 24.72
C MET A 192 -1.29 1.62 24.40
N VAL A 193 -0.50 0.95 23.57
CA VAL A 193 -0.68 -0.48 23.27
C VAL A 193 -0.59 -1.30 24.56
N ARG A 194 0.42 -1.03 25.39
CA ARG A 194 0.65 -1.69 26.67
C ARG A 194 -0.42 -1.36 27.70
N GLN A 195 -0.72 -0.08 27.87
CA GLN A 195 -1.65 0.41 28.91
C GLN A 195 -3.07 -0.14 28.74
N TYR A 196 -3.54 -0.25 27.48
CA TYR A 196 -4.88 -0.71 27.15
C TYR A 196 -4.92 -2.18 26.69
N ASN A 197 -3.81 -2.89 26.77
CA ASN A 197 -3.67 -4.29 26.31
C ASN A 197 -4.27 -4.51 24.91
N LEU A 198 -3.92 -3.65 23.96
CA LEU A 198 -4.44 -3.70 22.60
C LEU A 198 -3.74 -4.81 21.80
N PRO A 199 -4.43 -5.84 21.27
CA PRO A 199 -3.80 -7.00 20.61
C PRO A 199 -3.36 -6.70 19.17
N ILE A 200 -2.65 -5.59 18.97
CA ILE A 200 -2.19 -5.13 17.67
C ILE A 200 -0.98 -5.94 17.22
N LYS A 201 -0.97 -6.39 15.97
CA LYS A 201 0.18 -7.01 15.31
C LYS A 201 0.98 -5.93 14.58
N ILE A 202 2.14 -5.60 15.07
CA ILE A 202 3.02 -4.57 14.51
C ILE A 202 4.09 -5.27 13.67
N VAL A 203 3.99 -5.16 12.35
CA VAL A 203 4.92 -5.75 11.38
C VAL A 203 5.80 -4.64 10.81
N ILE A 204 7.04 -4.58 11.28
CA ILE A 204 8.03 -3.60 10.82
C ILE A 204 8.75 -4.21 9.61
N ILE A 205 8.59 -3.60 8.45
CA ILE A 205 9.37 -3.89 7.25
C ILE A 205 10.67 -3.10 7.34
N ASN A 206 11.68 -3.74 7.89
CA ASN A 206 12.94 -3.11 8.27
C ASN A 206 14.01 -3.36 7.21
N ASN A 207 14.17 -2.41 6.29
CA ASN A 207 15.24 -2.44 5.30
C ASN A 207 16.44 -1.55 5.67
N GLY A 208 16.42 -0.90 6.82
CA GLY A 208 17.49 0.01 7.27
C GLY A 208 17.62 1.28 6.43
N TYR A 209 16.52 1.70 5.77
CA TYR A 209 16.52 2.90 4.93
C TYR A 209 15.20 3.69 5.04
N LEU A 210 15.29 4.99 4.77
CA LEU A 210 14.15 5.75 4.25
C LEU A 210 13.92 5.29 2.80
N GLY A 211 13.28 4.11 2.66
CA GLY A 211 13.36 3.29 1.47
C GLY A 211 12.86 3.95 0.19
N MET A 212 11.78 4.75 0.24
CA MET A 212 11.28 5.45 -0.95
C MET A 212 12.26 6.54 -1.42
N VAL A 213 12.87 7.27 -0.50
CA VAL A 213 13.90 8.29 -0.84
C VAL A 213 15.14 7.61 -1.39
N ARG A 214 15.59 6.50 -0.78
CA ARG A 214 16.69 5.68 -1.26
C ARG A 214 16.45 5.20 -2.70
N GLN A 215 15.24 4.67 -3.00
CA GLN A 215 14.86 4.20 -4.34
C GLN A 215 14.96 5.34 -5.38
N TRP A 216 14.49 6.54 -5.05
CA TRP A 216 14.62 7.71 -5.94
C TRP A 216 16.08 8.10 -6.17
N GLN A 217 16.91 8.07 -5.13
CA GLN A 217 18.35 8.34 -5.27
C GLN A 217 19.04 7.25 -6.09
N GLN A 218 18.61 5.99 -5.96
CA GLN A 218 19.13 4.90 -6.79
C GLN A 218 18.82 5.11 -8.27
N ILE A 219 17.56 5.40 -8.59
CA ILE A 219 17.08 5.42 -9.98
C ILE A 219 17.46 6.72 -10.70
N PHE A 220 17.38 7.86 -10.01
CA PHE A 220 17.50 9.19 -10.65
C PHE A 220 18.75 9.96 -10.26
N ASN A 221 19.55 9.47 -9.31
CA ASN A 221 20.73 10.18 -8.80
C ASN A 221 21.96 9.27 -8.73
N ASP A 222 22.11 8.31 -9.63
CA ASP A 222 23.28 7.44 -9.77
C ASP A 222 23.73 6.78 -8.45
N ARG A 223 22.77 6.33 -7.62
CA ARG A 223 23.01 5.74 -6.28
C ARG A 223 23.77 6.66 -5.32
N ARG A 224 23.72 7.95 -5.50
CA ARG A 224 24.32 8.92 -4.57
C ARG A 224 23.44 9.07 -3.33
N TYR A 225 23.49 8.06 -2.45
CA TYR A 225 22.68 8.01 -1.22
C TYR A 225 23.11 9.10 -0.24
N SER A 226 22.15 9.87 0.25
CA SER A 226 22.37 10.96 1.19
C SER A 226 21.26 11.02 2.22
N TYR A 227 21.61 10.92 3.49
CA TYR A 227 20.70 11.01 4.65
C TYR A 227 19.50 10.05 4.63
N VAL A 228 19.66 8.88 4.04
CA VAL A 228 18.58 7.87 3.93
C VAL A 228 18.91 6.58 4.67
N ASP A 229 20.15 6.37 5.08
CA ASP A 229 20.59 5.19 5.81
C ASP A 229 20.15 5.26 7.27
N LEU A 230 19.47 4.20 7.73
CA LEU A 230 18.96 4.03 9.08
C LEU A 230 19.60 2.82 9.79
N GLU A 231 20.80 2.38 9.37
CA GLU A 231 21.50 1.24 9.98
C GLU A 231 21.72 1.42 11.49
N MET A 232 21.87 2.67 11.94
CA MET A 232 21.99 3.03 13.36
C MET A 232 20.64 3.17 14.08
N SER A 233 19.55 2.64 13.50
CA SER A 233 18.22 2.61 14.15
C SER A 233 18.25 1.90 15.50
N PRO A 234 17.32 2.25 16.41
CA PRO A 234 17.18 1.54 17.67
C PRO A 234 16.94 0.04 17.47
N ASP A 235 17.40 -0.78 18.41
CA ASP A 235 16.98 -2.17 18.48
C ASP A 235 15.51 -2.24 18.89
N PHE A 236 14.63 -2.57 17.93
CA PHE A 236 13.18 -2.58 18.15
C PHE A 236 12.72 -3.64 19.15
N LEU A 237 13.52 -4.70 19.38
CA LEU A 237 13.23 -5.69 20.43
C LEU A 237 13.43 -5.06 21.81
N LYS A 238 14.57 -4.38 22.02
CA LYS A 238 14.83 -3.67 23.29
C LYS A 238 13.84 -2.51 23.52
N LEU A 239 13.43 -1.86 22.43
CA LEU A 239 12.41 -0.80 22.51
C LEU A 239 11.06 -1.38 22.96
N ALA A 240 10.62 -2.49 22.39
CA ALA A 240 9.39 -3.17 22.79
C ALA A 240 9.46 -3.68 24.24
N ASP A 241 10.60 -4.24 24.65
CA ASP A 241 10.86 -4.69 26.04
C ASP A 241 10.75 -3.53 27.05
N ALA A 242 11.22 -2.35 26.69
CA ALA A 242 11.09 -1.15 27.53
C ALA A 242 9.62 -0.75 27.79
N PHE A 243 8.68 -1.20 26.98
CA PHE A 243 7.23 -1.04 27.15
C PHE A 243 6.52 -2.31 27.62
N ASP A 244 7.25 -3.33 28.10
CA ASP A 244 6.72 -4.65 28.47
C ASP A 244 5.89 -5.31 27.34
N LEU A 245 6.28 -5.14 26.10
CA LEU A 245 5.63 -5.74 24.93
C LEU A 245 6.46 -6.89 24.38
N LYS A 246 5.80 -7.94 23.92
CA LYS A 246 6.46 -9.04 23.20
C LYS A 246 7.03 -8.55 21.88
N ALA A 247 8.21 -9.03 21.53
CA ALA A 247 8.83 -8.76 20.24
C ALA A 247 9.60 -9.98 19.72
N ALA A 248 9.74 -10.07 18.41
CA ALA A 248 10.58 -11.06 17.75
C ALA A 248 11.26 -10.46 16.52
N ARG A 249 12.48 -10.93 16.24
CA ARG A 249 13.20 -10.60 15.00
C ARG A 249 13.05 -11.76 14.03
N LEU A 250 12.72 -11.42 12.79
CA LEU A 250 12.61 -12.35 11.67
C LEU A 250 13.54 -11.82 10.58
N ASP A 251 14.71 -12.42 10.46
CA ASP A 251 15.82 -11.94 9.63
C ASP A 251 16.17 -12.85 8.45
N ASN A 252 15.48 -13.98 8.34
CA ASN A 252 15.62 -14.92 7.23
C ASN A 252 14.33 -15.72 7.01
N VAL A 253 14.22 -16.36 5.85
CA VAL A 253 13.02 -17.13 5.45
C VAL A 253 12.74 -18.29 6.39
N GLU A 254 13.77 -18.94 6.96
CA GLU A 254 13.59 -20.09 7.86
C GLU A 254 12.89 -19.66 9.16
N THR A 255 13.44 -18.66 9.87
CA THR A 255 12.86 -18.14 11.11
C THR A 255 11.48 -17.54 10.87
N PHE A 256 11.31 -16.85 9.74
CA PHE A 256 10.03 -16.28 9.32
C PHE A 256 8.96 -17.37 9.16
N ASN A 257 9.23 -18.41 8.36
CA ASN A 257 8.27 -19.47 8.10
C ASN A 257 7.90 -20.29 9.35
N LYS A 258 8.85 -20.43 10.26
CA LYS A 258 8.63 -21.14 11.51
C LYS A 258 7.65 -20.42 12.44
N ASP A 259 7.80 -19.11 12.59
CA ASP A 259 7.22 -18.41 13.73
C ASP A 259 6.15 -17.37 13.34
N PHE A 260 6.23 -16.76 12.14
CA PHE A 260 5.40 -15.62 11.74
C PHE A 260 3.90 -15.88 11.86
N LYS A 261 3.43 -17.01 11.37
CA LYS A 261 2.01 -17.38 11.44
C LYS A 261 1.49 -17.41 12.87
N SER A 262 2.28 -18.01 13.79
CA SER A 262 1.89 -18.12 15.21
C SER A 262 1.76 -16.75 15.86
N TYR A 263 2.64 -15.80 15.51
CA TYR A 263 2.59 -14.44 16.01
C TYR A 263 1.37 -13.67 15.49
N ILE A 264 1.11 -13.74 14.19
CA ILE A 264 -0.03 -13.03 13.58
C ILE A 264 -1.39 -13.56 14.08
N THR A 265 -1.50 -14.85 14.36
CA THR A 265 -2.75 -15.48 14.80
C THR A 265 -2.94 -15.48 16.33
N SER A 266 -1.96 -15.05 17.12
CA SER A 266 -2.08 -14.94 18.58
C SER A 266 -3.08 -13.85 19.00
N ASP A 267 -3.55 -13.91 20.24
CA ASP A 267 -4.44 -12.88 20.81
C ASP A 267 -3.69 -11.76 21.56
N GLU A 268 -2.36 -11.77 21.50
CA GLU A 268 -1.51 -10.80 22.19
C GLU A 268 -0.95 -9.74 21.23
N SER A 269 -0.59 -8.57 21.76
CA SER A 269 0.21 -7.61 21.00
C SER A 269 1.62 -8.14 20.77
N ILE A 270 2.18 -7.84 19.61
CA ILE A 270 3.57 -8.20 19.30
C ILE A 270 4.19 -7.21 18.33
N VAL A 271 5.48 -6.92 18.53
CA VAL A 271 6.32 -6.16 17.60
C VAL A 271 7.21 -7.14 16.84
N LEU A 272 7.05 -7.22 15.53
CA LEU A 272 7.82 -8.08 14.63
C LEU A 272 8.81 -7.23 13.83
N ASP A 273 10.09 -7.33 14.13
CA ASP A 273 11.19 -6.72 13.37
C ASP A 273 11.56 -7.65 12.20
N CYS A 274 10.87 -7.47 11.05
CA CYS A 274 11.16 -8.23 9.83
C CYS A 274 12.31 -7.54 9.08
N ARG A 275 13.52 -8.08 9.22
CA ARG A 275 14.71 -7.63 8.50
C ARG A 275 14.65 -8.11 7.07
N VAL A 276 14.47 -7.17 6.15
CA VAL A 276 14.28 -7.48 4.74
C VAL A 276 15.44 -6.97 3.89
N GLU A 277 15.50 -7.45 2.63
CA GLU A 277 16.49 -6.97 1.66
C GLU A 277 16.46 -5.45 1.56
N ARG A 278 17.67 -4.87 1.64
CA ARG A 278 17.83 -3.42 1.83
C ARG A 278 17.49 -2.61 0.58
N GLU A 279 17.82 -3.12 -0.59
CA GLU A 279 17.72 -2.36 -1.85
C GLU A 279 16.55 -2.78 -2.73
N ASP A 280 15.61 -3.56 -2.23
CA ASP A 280 14.39 -3.86 -2.96
C ASP A 280 13.63 -2.58 -3.37
N ASN A 281 13.11 -2.61 -4.59
CA ASN A 281 12.38 -1.49 -5.17
C ASN A 281 10.90 -1.80 -5.33
N VAL A 282 10.07 -0.78 -5.17
CA VAL A 282 8.66 -0.85 -5.52
C VAL A 282 8.53 -0.72 -7.03
N LEU A 283 8.07 -1.78 -7.67
CA LEU A 283 7.87 -1.88 -9.11
C LEU A 283 6.49 -2.51 -9.41
N PRO A 284 5.84 -2.17 -10.52
CA PRO A 284 6.23 -1.17 -11.49
C PRO A 284 6.09 0.26 -10.96
N MET A 285 6.75 1.21 -11.61
CA MET A 285 6.73 2.62 -11.22
C MET A 285 6.60 3.53 -12.45
N ILE A 286 5.76 4.55 -12.34
CA ILE A 286 5.71 5.66 -13.30
C ILE A 286 6.52 6.81 -12.69
N PRO A 287 7.61 7.27 -13.33
CA PRO A 287 8.37 8.42 -12.86
C PRO A 287 7.49 9.69 -12.77
N ALA A 288 7.85 10.61 -11.88
CA ALA A 288 7.14 11.89 -11.80
C ALA A 288 7.14 12.61 -13.16
N GLY A 289 5.95 13.03 -13.60
CA GLY A 289 5.74 13.61 -14.93
C GLY A 289 5.85 12.61 -16.09
N GLY A 290 6.00 11.32 -15.81
CA GLY A 290 6.00 10.25 -16.80
C GLY A 290 4.59 9.86 -17.26
N THR A 291 4.54 8.95 -18.24
CA THR A 291 3.30 8.39 -18.79
C THR A 291 3.16 6.92 -18.42
N ILE A 292 1.96 6.37 -18.54
CA ILE A 292 1.71 4.93 -18.32
C ILE A 292 2.57 4.09 -19.29
N SER A 293 2.70 4.51 -20.55
CA SER A 293 3.56 3.83 -21.54
C SER A 293 5.05 3.83 -21.14
N GLY A 294 5.50 4.87 -20.44
CA GLY A 294 6.86 5.01 -19.89
C GLY A 294 7.08 4.33 -18.53
N MET A 295 6.18 3.46 -18.10
CA MET A 295 6.28 2.70 -16.85
C MET A 295 7.54 1.84 -16.81
N MET A 296 8.31 1.97 -15.72
CA MET A 296 9.53 1.22 -15.45
C MET A 296 9.23 -0.06 -14.68
N GLY A 297 10.05 -1.09 -14.87
CA GLY A 297 9.99 -2.31 -14.08
C GLY A 297 8.70 -3.11 -14.26
N LYS A 298 8.12 -3.14 -15.45
CA LYS A 298 6.86 -3.87 -15.75
C LYS A 298 6.90 -5.35 -15.39
N LYS A 299 8.10 -5.97 -15.43
CA LYS A 299 8.32 -7.38 -15.06
C LYS A 299 8.96 -7.56 -13.68
N GLY A 300 8.86 -6.57 -12.79
CA GLY A 300 9.38 -6.62 -11.42
C GLY A 300 10.87 -6.31 -11.26
N VAL A 301 11.56 -6.04 -12.37
CA VAL A 301 12.98 -5.65 -12.40
C VAL A 301 13.19 -4.37 -13.21
N LEU A 302 14.22 -3.61 -12.86
CA LEU A 302 14.59 -2.37 -13.57
C LEU A 302 15.36 -2.67 -14.84
#